data_25553cda93f8fec2003b4a5ec2051784
#
_entry.id   25553cda93f8fec2003b4a5ec2051784
#
_cell.length_a   1.000
_cell.length_b   1.000
_cell.length_c   1.000
_cell.angle_alpha   90.00
_cell.angle_beta   90.00
_cell.angle_gamma   90.00
#
_symmetry.space_group_name_H-M   'P 1'
#
loop_
_entity.id
_entity.type
_entity.pdbx_description
1 polymer ?
#
loop_
_entity_poly.entity_id
_entity_poly.type
_entity_poly.pdbx_seq_one_letter_code
_entity_poly.pdbx_strand_id
1 'polypeptide(L)'
;DLSKKSGKLYLVDLAGSEKISKTGATGVLLEEAKGINKSLTTLGMVINALTEVGSGRSHVPYRDSKLTRILSESLGGNSKTSLIIALSPSAFNDFESLSSLRFGIRAKKIKNKAKINKETSIPELKLEI
;
A
#
# COMPACT_ATOMS: atom_id res chain seq x y z
N ASP A 1 -12.11 -23.74 -24.55
CA ASP A 1 -11.39 -22.53 -24.13
C ASP A 1 -10.15 -22.97 -23.34
N LEU A 2 -8.96 -22.94 -23.96
CA LEU A 2 -7.68 -23.32 -23.35
C LEU A 2 -7.00 -22.14 -22.64
N SER A 3 -7.75 -21.07 -22.34
CA SER A 3 -7.19 -19.89 -21.67
C SER A 3 -6.79 -20.23 -20.24
N LYS A 4 -5.49 -20.02 -19.90
CA LYS A 4 -4.97 -20.17 -18.56
C LYS A 4 -5.19 -18.86 -17.80
N LYS A 5 -5.81 -18.96 -16.63
CA LYS A 5 -5.96 -17.83 -15.69
C LYS A 5 -4.91 -17.96 -14.59
N SER A 6 -4.23 -16.88 -14.25
CA SER A 6 -3.28 -16.84 -13.15
C SER A 6 -3.68 -15.82 -12.10
N GLY A 7 -3.43 -16.13 -10.82
CA GLY A 7 -3.66 -15.23 -9.69
C GLY A 7 -2.51 -15.30 -8.70
N LYS A 8 -2.26 -14.17 -8.01
CA LYS A 8 -1.29 -14.10 -6.91
C LYS A 8 -1.99 -13.52 -5.69
N LEU A 9 -1.76 -14.11 -4.53
CA LEU A 9 -2.19 -13.58 -3.24
C LEU A 9 -0.97 -13.08 -2.48
N TYR A 10 -1.04 -11.83 -2.03
CA TYR A 10 -0.05 -11.22 -1.13
C TYR A 10 -0.68 -11.06 0.25
N LEU A 11 -0.06 -11.64 1.26
CA LEU A 11 -0.34 -11.38 2.67
C LEU A 11 0.78 -10.51 3.20
N VAL A 12 0.44 -9.31 3.63
CA VAL A 12 1.42 -8.29 4.03
C VAL A 12 1.14 -7.87 5.46
N ASP A 13 2.14 -8.02 6.31
CA ASP A 13 2.17 -7.49 7.66
C ASP A 13 3.15 -6.31 7.70
N LEU A 14 2.67 -5.15 8.13
CA LEU A 14 3.47 -3.93 8.20
C LEU A 14 4.00 -3.73 9.62
N ALA A 15 5.19 -3.16 9.72
CA ALA A 15 5.70 -2.71 11.01
C ALA A 15 4.76 -1.68 11.63
N GLY A 16 4.79 -1.58 12.96
CA GLY A 16 3.97 -0.63 13.71
C GLY A 16 4.17 0.82 13.29
N SER A 17 3.10 1.60 13.37
CA SER A 17 3.09 3.02 13.02
C SER A 17 3.31 3.96 14.22
N GLU A 18 3.61 3.39 15.36
CA GLU A 18 3.87 4.13 16.60
C GLU A 18 5.11 5.04 16.47
N LYS A 19 5.08 6.13 17.21
CA LYS A 19 6.20 7.10 17.23
C LYS A 19 7.44 6.48 17.86
N ILE A 20 8.61 6.68 17.23
CA ILE A 20 9.92 6.23 17.72
C ILE A 20 10.17 6.69 19.16
N SER A 21 9.72 7.89 19.54
CA SER A 21 9.86 8.43 20.90
C SER A 21 9.21 7.55 21.99
N LYS A 22 8.23 6.70 21.62
CA LYS A 22 7.60 5.76 22.55
C LYS A 22 8.38 4.45 22.72
N THR A 23 9.26 4.12 21.77
CA THR A 23 10.01 2.84 21.78
C THR A 23 11.28 2.89 22.61
N GLY A 24 11.77 4.09 22.99
CA GLY A 24 13.05 4.26 23.72
C GLY A 24 14.28 3.79 22.91
N ALA A 25 14.15 3.60 21.61
CA ALA A 25 15.21 3.08 20.75
C ALA A 25 16.40 4.04 20.67
N THR A 26 17.63 3.49 20.80
CA THR A 26 18.90 4.23 20.68
C THR A 26 19.86 3.49 19.75
N GLY A 27 20.90 4.19 19.26
CA GLY A 27 21.92 3.59 18.42
C GLY A 27 21.38 2.98 17.13
N VAL A 28 21.79 1.75 16.82
CA VAL A 28 21.41 1.04 15.59
C VAL A 28 19.89 0.85 15.49
N LEU A 29 19.22 0.55 16.62
CA LEU A 29 17.76 0.40 16.66
C LEU A 29 17.02 1.69 16.30
N LEU A 30 17.60 2.84 16.64
CA LEU A 30 17.04 4.14 16.25
C LEU A 30 17.11 4.36 14.73
N GLU A 31 18.23 4.01 14.10
CA GLU A 31 18.37 4.15 12.65
C GLU A 31 17.43 3.19 11.88
N GLU A 32 17.27 1.97 12.37
CA GLU A 32 16.31 1.02 11.83
C GLU A 32 14.86 1.54 11.94
N ALA A 33 14.48 2.03 13.12
CA ALA A 33 13.16 2.61 13.36
C ALA A 33 12.89 3.84 12.48
N LYS A 34 13.91 4.68 12.21
CA LYS A 34 13.79 5.80 11.25
C LYS A 34 13.54 5.31 9.83
N GLY A 35 14.21 4.23 9.40
CA GLY A 35 14.02 3.60 8.09
C GLY A 35 12.61 3.06 7.91
N ILE A 36 12.07 2.38 8.93
CA ILE A 36 10.70 1.87 8.97
C ILE A 36 9.70 3.02 8.85
N ASN A 37 9.82 4.04 9.70
CA ASN A 37 8.93 5.21 9.68
C ASN A 37 8.99 5.98 8.37
N LYS A 38 10.16 6.09 7.74
CA LYS A 38 10.31 6.69 6.41
C LYS A 38 9.49 5.93 5.38
N SER A 39 9.52 4.60 5.40
CA SER A 39 8.74 3.75 4.48
C SER A 39 7.23 3.92 4.67
N LEU A 40 6.76 3.98 5.92
CA LEU A 40 5.34 4.21 6.25
C LEU A 40 4.90 5.65 5.89
N THR A 41 5.78 6.64 6.08
CA THR A 41 5.52 8.03 5.64
C THR A 41 5.37 8.10 4.13
N THR A 42 6.26 7.43 3.37
CA THR A 42 6.16 7.33 1.92
C THR A 42 4.86 6.63 1.48
N LEU A 43 4.43 5.60 2.20
CA LEU A 43 3.13 4.96 1.97
C LEU A 43 1.98 5.97 2.13
N GLY A 44 2.01 6.80 3.16
CA GLY A 44 1.06 7.89 3.35
C GLY A 44 1.05 8.89 2.18
N MET A 45 2.23 9.25 1.66
CA MET A 45 2.37 10.15 0.49
C MET A 45 1.76 9.52 -0.77
N VAL A 46 1.99 8.22 -1.00
CA VAL A 46 1.38 7.48 -2.13
C VAL A 46 -0.14 7.48 -2.02
N ILE A 47 -0.69 7.19 -0.84
CA ILE A 47 -2.15 7.20 -0.62
C ILE A 47 -2.73 8.58 -0.87
N ASN A 48 -2.09 9.64 -0.37
CA ASN A 48 -2.52 11.02 -0.62
C ASN A 48 -2.51 11.34 -2.12
N ALA A 49 -1.43 11.01 -2.83
CA ALA A 49 -1.32 11.23 -4.27
C ALA A 49 -2.40 10.49 -5.09
N LEU A 50 -2.81 9.30 -4.63
CA LEU A 50 -3.87 8.51 -5.29
C LEU A 50 -5.29 9.00 -4.99
N THR A 51 -5.48 9.79 -3.93
CA THR A 51 -6.81 10.15 -3.42
C THR A 51 -7.13 11.64 -3.51
N GLU A 52 -6.14 12.49 -3.74
CA GLU A 52 -6.32 13.92 -3.98
C GLU A 52 -6.87 14.16 -5.40
N VAL A 53 -8.16 14.44 -5.48
CA VAL A 53 -8.82 14.80 -6.73
C VAL A 53 -8.45 16.24 -7.10
N GLY A 54 -7.86 16.45 -8.29
CA GLY A 54 -7.59 17.79 -8.83
C GLY A 54 -6.23 18.40 -8.46
N SER A 55 -5.33 17.67 -7.80
CA SER A 55 -4.02 18.19 -7.41
C SER A 55 -3.04 18.42 -8.58
N GLY A 56 -3.41 18.09 -9.81
CA GLY A 56 -2.52 18.19 -10.98
C GLY A 56 -1.25 17.31 -10.89
N ARG A 57 -1.11 16.53 -9.84
CA ARG A 57 0.03 15.62 -9.65
C ARG A 57 -0.10 14.42 -10.58
N SER A 58 0.65 14.45 -11.66
CA SER A 58 0.75 13.34 -12.63
C SER A 58 1.59 12.16 -12.10
N HIS A 59 2.29 12.32 -10.98
CA HIS A 59 3.25 11.34 -10.48
C HIS A 59 2.93 10.86 -9.07
N VAL A 60 2.75 9.53 -8.93
CA VAL A 60 2.60 8.84 -7.64
C VAL A 60 3.97 8.32 -7.20
N PRO A 61 4.47 8.65 -5.99
CA PRO A 61 5.85 8.38 -5.58
C PRO A 61 6.08 6.93 -5.11
N TYR A 62 5.68 5.93 -5.93
CA TYR A 62 5.91 4.52 -5.60
C TYR A 62 7.39 4.14 -5.46
N ARG A 63 8.28 4.86 -6.14
CA ARG A 63 9.71 4.54 -6.19
C ARG A 63 10.49 5.05 -4.98
N ASP A 64 9.88 5.87 -4.12
CA ASP A 64 10.56 6.52 -2.99
C ASP A 64 10.79 5.57 -1.81
N SER A 65 10.15 4.38 -1.79
CA SER A 65 10.49 3.31 -0.86
C SER A 65 10.34 1.92 -1.49
N LYS A 66 11.07 0.94 -0.94
CA LYS A 66 10.91 -0.46 -1.34
C LYS A 66 9.49 -0.98 -1.06
N LEU A 67 8.92 -0.57 0.07
CA LEU A 67 7.57 -0.93 0.48
C LEU A 67 6.54 -0.48 -0.56
N THR A 68 6.54 0.80 -0.94
CA THR A 68 5.58 1.35 -1.90
C THR A 68 5.76 0.78 -3.31
N ARG A 69 6.98 0.41 -3.69
CA ARG A 69 7.25 -0.30 -4.96
C ARG A 69 6.62 -1.69 -4.98
N ILE A 70 6.76 -2.46 -3.88
CA ILE A 70 6.16 -3.79 -3.75
C ILE A 70 4.64 -3.70 -3.77
N LEU A 71 4.07 -2.68 -3.10
CA LEU A 71 2.62 -2.49 -2.98
C LEU A 71 1.98 -1.75 -4.17
N SER A 72 2.73 -1.39 -5.21
CA SER A 72 2.22 -0.56 -6.32
C SER A 72 0.98 -1.15 -7.00
N GLU A 73 0.96 -2.47 -7.24
CA GLU A 73 -0.21 -3.15 -7.81
C GLU A 73 -1.40 -3.20 -6.85
N SER A 74 -1.14 -3.20 -5.55
CA SER A 74 -2.16 -3.20 -4.50
C SER A 74 -2.76 -1.82 -4.25
N LEU A 75 -2.08 -0.75 -4.66
CA LEU A 75 -2.45 0.64 -4.41
C LEU A 75 -2.67 1.36 -5.75
N GLY A 76 -3.85 1.22 -6.33
CA GLY A 76 -4.23 1.84 -7.61
C GLY A 76 -3.95 0.98 -8.85
N GLY A 77 -3.40 -0.24 -8.69
CA GLY A 77 -3.05 -1.15 -9.77
C GLY A 77 -4.07 -2.25 -10.03
N ASN A 78 -3.58 -3.38 -10.60
CA ASN A 78 -4.40 -4.53 -10.98
C ASN A 78 -4.53 -5.53 -9.82
N SER A 79 -5.21 -5.16 -8.75
CA SER A 79 -5.48 -6.08 -7.64
C SER A 79 -6.79 -5.77 -6.93
N LYS A 80 -7.29 -6.76 -6.17
CA LYS A 80 -8.31 -6.56 -5.13
C LYS A 80 -7.57 -6.46 -3.79
N THR A 81 -7.69 -5.32 -3.11
CA THR A 81 -6.94 -5.06 -1.89
C THR A 81 -7.89 -4.89 -0.71
N SER A 82 -7.58 -5.57 0.38
CA SER A 82 -8.23 -5.37 1.68
C SER A 82 -7.20 -4.82 2.66
N LEU A 83 -7.55 -3.77 3.39
CA LEU A 83 -6.71 -3.16 4.42
C LEU A 83 -7.33 -3.44 5.79
N ILE A 84 -6.55 -4.06 6.67
CA ILE A 84 -6.93 -4.30 8.07
C ILE A 84 -6.19 -3.28 8.92
N ILE A 85 -6.91 -2.57 9.80
CA ILE A 85 -6.34 -1.59 10.71
C ILE A 85 -6.59 -2.07 12.13
N ALA A 86 -5.52 -2.38 12.85
CA ALA A 86 -5.58 -2.72 14.25
C ALA A 86 -5.51 -1.45 15.10
N LEU A 87 -6.40 -1.35 16.08
CA LEU A 87 -6.50 -0.20 16.99
C LEU A 87 -6.38 -0.66 18.44
N SER A 88 -5.72 0.14 19.26
CA SER A 88 -5.68 -0.07 20.70
C SER A 88 -6.93 0.52 21.37
N PRO A 89 -7.56 -0.20 22.32
CA PRO A 89 -8.68 0.36 23.10
C PRO A 89 -8.21 1.26 24.26
N SER A 90 -6.90 1.39 24.48
CA SER A 90 -6.35 2.21 25.56
C SER A 90 -6.43 3.69 25.25
N ALA A 91 -6.93 4.51 26.18
CA ALA A 91 -6.94 5.96 26.09
C ALA A 91 -5.52 6.56 25.90
N PHE A 92 -4.49 5.87 26.36
CA PHE A 92 -3.09 6.26 26.14
C PHE A 92 -2.69 6.32 24.67
N ASN A 93 -3.41 5.57 23.81
CA ASN A 93 -3.15 5.46 22.37
C ASN A 93 -4.19 6.17 21.49
N ASP A 94 -5.03 7.04 22.05
CA ASP A 94 -6.13 7.71 21.33
C ASP A 94 -5.66 8.44 20.08
N PHE A 95 -4.59 9.22 20.19
CA PHE A 95 -4.04 9.97 19.05
C PHE A 95 -3.52 9.08 17.93
N GLU A 96 -2.91 7.94 18.27
CA GLU A 96 -2.40 6.98 17.30
C GLU A 96 -3.55 6.22 16.64
N SER A 97 -4.54 5.80 17.43
CA SER A 97 -5.77 5.19 16.93
C SER A 97 -6.52 6.12 15.96
N LEU A 98 -6.67 7.40 16.32
CA LEU A 98 -7.29 8.40 15.45
C LEU A 98 -6.47 8.62 14.17
N SER A 99 -5.15 8.65 14.25
CA SER A 99 -4.26 8.77 13.08
C SER A 99 -4.41 7.58 12.14
N SER A 100 -4.45 6.36 12.70
CA SER A 100 -4.65 5.12 11.94
C SER A 100 -6.02 5.08 11.25
N LEU A 101 -7.08 5.54 11.92
CA LEU A 101 -8.41 5.65 11.32
C LEU A 101 -8.43 6.66 10.17
N ARG A 102 -7.82 7.83 10.34
CA ARG A 102 -7.70 8.84 9.27
C ARG A 102 -6.93 8.30 8.06
N PHE A 103 -5.87 7.53 8.31
CA PHE A 103 -5.12 6.85 7.26
C PHE A 103 -6.03 5.86 6.50
N GLY A 104 -6.80 5.03 7.21
CA GLY A 104 -7.73 4.08 6.61
C GLY A 104 -8.83 4.74 5.78
N ILE A 105 -9.41 5.84 6.26
CA ILE A 105 -10.42 6.62 5.53
C ILE A 105 -9.84 7.13 4.19
N ARG A 106 -8.59 7.59 4.18
CA ARG A 106 -7.93 7.98 2.93
C ARG A 106 -7.68 6.78 2.02
N ALA A 107 -7.09 5.71 2.55
CA ALA A 107 -6.81 4.50 1.79
C ALA A 107 -8.07 3.89 1.16
N LYS A 108 -9.22 3.95 1.83
CA LYS A 108 -10.51 3.49 1.30
C LYS A 108 -10.94 4.18 0.01
N LYS A 109 -10.45 5.39 -0.27
CA LYS A 109 -10.78 6.14 -1.49
C LYS A 109 -9.98 5.67 -2.72
N ILE A 110 -8.95 4.85 -2.55
CA ILE A 110 -8.14 4.33 -3.65
C ILE A 110 -9.01 3.43 -4.53
N LYS A 111 -8.91 3.62 -5.83
CA LYS A 111 -9.62 2.82 -6.82
C LYS A 111 -8.61 1.92 -7.56
N ASN A 112 -8.69 0.62 -7.31
CA ASN A 112 -7.95 -0.38 -8.07
C ASN A 112 -8.72 -0.78 -9.33
N LYS A 113 -8.00 -1.17 -10.38
CA LYS A 113 -8.56 -1.64 -11.65
C LYS A 113 -8.26 -3.13 -11.83
N ALA A 114 -8.87 -3.96 -10.98
CA ALA A 114 -8.66 -5.40 -11.00
C ALA A 114 -9.16 -6.02 -12.31
N LYS A 115 -8.27 -6.70 -13.05
CA LYS A 115 -8.55 -7.45 -14.26
C LYS A 115 -8.12 -8.91 -14.07
N ILE A 116 -8.80 -9.82 -14.73
CA ILE A 116 -8.39 -11.23 -14.75
C ILE A 116 -7.12 -11.35 -15.61
N ASN A 117 -6.06 -11.94 -15.04
CA ASN A 117 -4.84 -12.22 -15.79
C ASN A 117 -5.08 -13.49 -16.63
N LYS A 118 -5.23 -13.31 -17.92
CA LYS A 118 -5.34 -14.40 -18.90
C LYS A 118 -4.04 -14.47 -19.69
N GLU A 119 -3.51 -15.68 -19.85
CA GLU A 119 -2.47 -15.95 -20.85
C GLU A 119 -3.18 -16.24 -22.16
N THR A 120 -2.96 -15.40 -23.17
CA THR A 120 -3.49 -15.61 -24.52
C THR A 120 -2.71 -16.75 -25.17
N SER A 121 -3.39 -17.77 -25.68
CA SER A 121 -2.71 -18.87 -26.37
C SER A 121 -2.16 -18.39 -27.73
N ILE A 122 -1.04 -18.98 -28.17
CA ILE A 122 -0.42 -18.67 -29.48
C ILE A 122 -1.40 -18.70 -30.66
N PRO A 123 -2.40 -19.62 -30.70
CA PRO A 123 -3.45 -19.60 -31.74
C PRO A 123 -4.33 -18.34 -31.72
N GLU A 124 -4.65 -17.78 -30.55
CA GLU A 124 -5.46 -16.55 -30.44
C GLU A 124 -4.70 -15.31 -30.92
N LEU A 125 -3.40 -15.25 -30.65
CA LEU A 125 -2.52 -14.17 -31.16
C LEU A 125 -2.39 -14.15 -32.68
N LYS A 126 -2.55 -15.32 -33.36
CA LYS A 126 -2.52 -15.42 -34.83
C LYS A 126 -3.82 -15.05 -35.51
N LEU A 127 -4.92 -14.91 -34.78
CA LEU A 127 -6.22 -14.49 -35.29
C LEU A 127 -6.43 -12.96 -35.22
N GLU A 128 -5.56 -12.23 -34.49
CA GLU A 128 -5.62 -10.76 -34.38
C GLU A 128 -4.67 -10.02 -35.36
N ILE A 129 -3.97 -10.78 -36.22
CA ILE A 129 -3.12 -10.24 -37.31
C ILE A 129 -3.83 -10.47 -38.65
#